data_d316380a8a1fcbc33617659ad730578d
#
_entry.id   d316380a8a1fcbc33617659ad730578d
#
_cell.length_a   1.000
_cell.length_b   1.000
_cell.length_c   1.000
_cell.angle_alpha   90.00
_cell.angle_beta   90.00
_cell.angle_gamma   90.00
#
_symmetry.space_group_name_H-M   'P 1'
#
loop_
_entity.id
_entity.type
_entity.pdbx_description
1 polymer ?
#
loop_
_entity_poly.entity_id
_entity_poly.type
_entity_poly.pdbx_seq_one_letter_code
_entity_poly.pdbx_strand_id
1 'polypeptide(L)' 'METDRSYYARRAADEMRAALRAADADIRRRHLELAALLSARETAVSAPSSHP' A
#
# COMPACT_ATOMS: atom_id res chain seq x y z
N MET A 1 -1.06 -9.97 -17.05
CA MET A 1 -2.08 -9.75 -16.03
C MET A 1 -1.42 -9.51 -14.69
N GLU A 2 -1.85 -8.48 -14.00
CA GLU A 2 -1.23 -8.10 -12.73
C GLU A 2 -1.71 -9.02 -11.60
N THR A 3 -0.78 -9.48 -10.77
CA THR A 3 -1.15 -10.29 -9.60
C THR A 3 -1.70 -9.39 -8.49
N ASP A 4 -2.37 -9.98 -7.51
CA ASP A 4 -2.87 -9.23 -6.37
C ASP A 4 -1.73 -8.53 -5.64
N ARG A 5 -0.61 -9.24 -5.47
CA ARG A 5 0.56 -8.67 -4.82
C ARG A 5 1.09 -7.46 -5.59
N SER A 6 1.21 -7.58 -6.91
CA SER A 6 1.67 -6.47 -7.75
C SER A 6 0.71 -5.30 -7.68
N TYR A 7 -0.58 -5.58 -7.68
CA TYR A 7 -1.59 -4.55 -7.58
C TYR A 7 -1.45 -3.77 -6.27
N TYR A 8 -1.34 -4.47 -5.14
CA TYR A 8 -1.22 -3.79 -3.85
C TYR A 8 0.09 -3.02 -3.74
N ALA A 9 1.19 -3.58 -4.27
CA ALA A 9 2.47 -2.88 -4.28
C ALA A 9 2.39 -1.58 -5.08
N ARG A 10 1.78 -1.63 -6.26
CA ARG A 10 1.63 -0.46 -7.10
C ARG A 10 0.74 0.57 -6.45
N ARG A 11 -0.37 0.14 -5.86
CA ARG A 11 -1.29 1.05 -5.19
C ARG A 11 -0.63 1.72 -3.98
N ALA A 12 0.15 0.96 -3.21
CA ALA A 12 0.86 1.54 -2.07
C ALA A 12 1.86 2.60 -2.56
N ALA A 13 2.58 2.33 -3.62
CA ALA A 13 3.52 3.30 -4.18
C ALA A 13 2.80 4.55 -4.68
N ASP A 14 1.63 4.39 -5.30
CA ASP A 14 0.83 5.52 -5.76
C ASP A 14 0.40 6.40 -4.58
N GLU A 15 -0.02 5.79 -3.47
CA GLU A 15 -0.42 6.54 -2.29
C GLU A 15 0.78 7.26 -1.66
N MET A 16 1.95 6.63 -1.66
CA MET A 16 3.15 7.28 -1.16
C MET A 16 3.49 8.51 -2.00
N ARG A 17 3.40 8.40 -3.31
CA ARG A 17 3.66 9.54 -4.19
C ARG A 17 2.65 10.65 -3.97
N ALA A 18 1.38 10.29 -3.76
CA ALA A 18 0.35 11.27 -3.48
C ALA A 18 0.64 11.98 -2.15
N ALA A 19 1.12 11.24 -1.16
CA ALA A 19 1.48 11.83 0.14
C ALA A 19 2.60 12.86 -0.03
N LEU A 20 3.59 12.55 -0.86
CA LEU A 20 4.70 13.47 -1.09
C LEU A 20 4.26 14.77 -1.76
N ARG A 21 3.20 14.70 -2.57
CA ARG A 21 2.68 15.89 -3.26
C ARG A 21 1.65 16.64 -2.45
N ALA A 22 1.16 16.07 -1.37
CA ALA A 22 0.10 16.69 -0.59
C ALA A 22 0.65 17.90 0.18
N ALA A 23 -0.02 19.04 0.03
CA ALA A 23 0.36 20.25 0.75
C ALA A 23 -0.23 20.27 2.16
N ASP A 24 -1.34 19.59 2.35
CA ASP A 24 -2.05 19.55 3.62
C ASP A 24 -1.62 18.34 4.44
N ALA A 25 -1.29 18.56 5.70
CA ALA A 25 -0.78 17.50 6.57
C ALA A 25 -1.80 16.38 6.81
N ASP A 26 -3.08 16.75 6.91
CA ASP A 26 -4.13 15.75 7.12
C ASP A 26 -4.31 14.87 5.90
N ILE A 27 -4.23 15.48 4.71
CA ILE A 27 -4.33 14.73 3.47
C ILE A 27 -3.11 13.81 3.32
N ARG A 28 -1.92 14.33 3.65
CA ARG A 28 -0.70 13.53 3.60
C ARG A 28 -0.81 12.31 4.51
N ARG A 29 -1.27 12.53 5.72
CA ARG A 29 -1.42 11.43 6.68
C ARG A 29 -2.39 10.39 6.18
N ARG A 30 -3.49 10.83 5.55
CA ARG A 30 -4.48 9.89 5.01
C ARG A 30 -3.88 9.01 3.93
N HIS A 31 -3.08 9.60 3.03
CA HIS A 31 -2.42 8.82 1.99
C HIS A 31 -1.41 7.84 2.59
N LEU A 32 -0.70 8.26 3.64
CA LEU A 32 0.26 7.37 4.30
C LEU A 32 -0.45 6.21 5.00
N GLU A 33 -1.60 6.46 5.58
CA GLU A 33 -2.39 5.40 6.20
C GLU A 33 -2.87 4.40 5.15
N LEU A 34 -3.31 4.89 3.99
CA LEU A 34 -3.70 4.02 2.90
C LEU A 34 -2.53 3.21 2.37
N ALA A 35 -1.36 3.85 2.25
CA ALA A 35 -0.16 3.15 1.81
C ALA A 35 0.20 2.02 2.77
N ALA A 36 0.12 2.28 4.06
CA ALA A 36 0.42 1.27 5.07
C ALA A 36 -0.55 0.10 4.98
N LEU A 37 -1.84 0.40 4.79
CA LEU A 37 -2.86 -0.63 4.66
C LEU A 37 -2.63 -1.49 3.43
N LEU A 38 -2.30 -0.86 2.30
CA LEU A 38 -2.05 -1.58 1.06
C LEU A 38 -0.78 -2.42 1.16
N SER A 39 0.25 -1.91 1.82
CA SER A 39 1.48 -2.67 2.05
C SER A 39 1.22 -3.88 2.93
N ALA A 40 0.35 -3.73 3.93
CA ALA A 40 -0.03 -4.86 4.76
C ALA A 40 -0.76 -5.93 3.95
N ARG A 41 -1.60 -5.49 2.99
CA ARG A 41 -2.29 -6.42 2.11
C ARG A 41 -1.32 -7.13 1.18
N GLU A 42 -0.33 -6.40 0.67
CA GLU A 42 0.70 -7.00 -0.17
C GLU A 42 1.44 -8.08 0.60
N THR A 43 1.82 -7.81 1.83
CA THR A 43 2.51 -8.76 2.68
C THR A 43 1.64 -9.99 2.94
N ALA A 44 0.36 -9.78 3.18
CA ALA A 44 -0.56 -10.87 3.45
C ALA A 44 -0.68 -11.84 2.28
N VAL A 45 -0.74 -11.31 1.05
CA VAL A 45 -0.86 -12.17 -0.13
C VAL A 45 0.47 -12.78 -0.55
N SER A 46 1.59 -12.20 -0.09
CA SER A 46 2.92 -12.71 -0.38
C SER A 46 3.40 -13.69 0.66
N ALA A 47 2.81 -13.68 1.85
CA ALA A 47 3.28 -14.50 2.94
C ALA A 47 3.20 -15.97 2.58
N PRO A 48 4.24 -16.75 2.87
CA PRO A 48 4.15 -18.18 2.66
C PRO A 48 3.03 -18.73 3.51
N SER A 49 2.33 -19.66 2.94
CA SER A 49 1.23 -20.30 3.62
C SER A 49 1.79 -21.05 4.82
N SER A 50 1.54 -20.55 6.01
CA SER A 50 2.08 -21.18 7.21
C SER A 50 1.01 -22.10 7.81
N HIS A 51 0.56 -23.01 7.00
CA HIS A 51 -0.39 -23.98 7.50
C HIS A 51 0.33 -25.07 8.25
N PRO A 52 -0.18 -25.42 9.38
CA PRO A 52 0.37 -26.56 10.09
C PRO A 52 0.21 -27.83 9.30
#